data_b29fd5e5ade5b8805a67b7eb7d34c167
#
_entry.id   b29fd5e5ade5b8805a67b7eb7d34c167
#
_cell.length_a   1.000
_cell.length_b   1.000
_cell.length_c   1.000
_cell.angle_alpha   90.00
_cell.angle_beta   90.00
_cell.angle_gamma   90.00
#
_symmetry.space_group_name_H-M   'P 1'
#
loop_
_entity.id
_entity.type
_entity.pdbx_description
1 polymer ?
#
loop_
_entity_poly.entity_id
_entity_poly.type
_entity_poly.pdbx_seq_one_letter_code
_entity_poly.pdbx_strand_id
1 'polypeptide(L)'
;MSLVLSHRTALELYRSSIMPLSGFVRVPFESLSVPTSDDVAFYRSLPIRTAHFPLHCVVSEPKNRRNVKGGRCHVLGADMKAIRLRQSNEGSLLCVVSPEVLFLQMAAQLSLIELVRLGYELCGSYSLPMAQPNYAGTPRGFSRRSPLTSVAKLNAHIVQQGNNRNVKNARVALRYVVDGAASPRETELCMLMVFPRKMGGYGLGVPSIRHKRVMSADSAFRLTSGCRSFSLCWREAGIAVAYADKASAGENELPKRRRRRCDAADYETVSSIDISSRDIRRVENLDRVADLVARGHGRYLRRDMQYDFASRQTALRDQVLNSM
;
A
#
# COMPACT_ATOMS: atom_id res chain seq x y z
N MET A 1 -14.83 28.91 -2.68
CA MET A 1 -13.42 28.59 -2.99
C MET A 1 -13.03 27.28 -2.31
N SER A 2 -12.07 26.51 -2.86
CA SER A 2 -11.70 25.20 -2.32
C SER A 2 -10.20 25.08 -2.15
N LEU A 3 -9.73 24.87 -0.91
CA LEU A 3 -8.35 24.50 -0.64
C LEU A 3 -8.24 22.96 -0.69
N VAL A 4 -7.38 22.45 -1.56
CA VAL A 4 -7.21 20.99 -1.72
C VAL A 4 -5.80 20.58 -1.34
N LEU A 5 -5.68 19.81 -0.26
CA LEU A 5 -4.42 19.26 0.23
C LEU A 5 -3.97 18.08 -0.64
N SER A 6 -2.66 17.97 -0.85
CA SER A 6 -2.09 17.05 -1.84
C SER A 6 -0.75 16.44 -1.40
N HIS A 7 -0.19 15.56 -2.22
CA HIS A 7 1.15 14.98 -2.05
C HIS A 7 1.40 14.47 -0.63
N ARG A 8 2.54 14.86 -0.03
CA ARG A 8 2.93 14.39 1.31
C ARG A 8 1.93 14.81 2.38
N THR A 9 1.35 16.01 2.30
CA THR A 9 0.32 16.47 3.25
C THR A 9 -0.92 15.58 3.21
N ALA A 10 -1.38 15.21 2.01
CA ALA A 10 -2.50 14.29 1.85
C ALA A 10 -2.17 12.88 2.41
N LEU A 11 -0.95 12.38 2.15
CA LEU A 11 -0.51 11.10 2.68
C LEU A 11 -0.50 11.08 4.22
N GLU A 12 -0.02 12.14 4.84
CA GLU A 12 -0.01 12.28 6.31
C GLU A 12 -1.43 12.30 6.89
N LEU A 13 -2.34 13.01 6.24
CA LEU A 13 -3.75 12.99 6.61
C LEU A 13 -4.37 11.59 6.52
N TYR A 14 -4.06 10.85 5.46
CA TYR A 14 -4.52 9.47 5.31
C TYR A 14 -3.93 8.50 6.33
N ARG A 15 -2.75 8.79 6.84
CA ARG A 15 -2.10 8.03 7.93
C ARG A 15 -2.59 8.42 9.31
N SER A 16 -3.13 9.63 9.45
CA SER A 16 -3.72 10.07 10.72
C SER A 16 -5.07 9.38 10.95
N SER A 17 -5.25 8.75 12.11
CA SER A 17 -6.52 8.13 12.51
C SER A 17 -7.61 9.14 12.88
N ILE A 18 -7.30 10.45 12.80
CA ILE A 18 -8.06 11.51 13.46
C ILE A 18 -9.15 12.11 12.56
N MET A 19 -9.04 11.93 11.25
CA MET A 19 -9.96 12.58 10.32
C MET A 19 -11.05 11.62 9.86
N PRO A 20 -12.32 11.84 10.22
CA PRO A 20 -13.43 11.16 9.57
C PRO A 20 -13.44 11.57 8.10
N LEU A 21 -13.18 10.62 7.22
CA LEU A 21 -13.27 10.84 5.78
C LEU A 21 -14.74 10.96 5.40
N SER A 22 -15.22 12.18 5.25
CA SER A 22 -16.56 12.45 4.69
C SER A 22 -16.53 12.18 3.18
N GLY A 23 -17.71 11.99 2.57
CA GLY A 23 -17.85 11.51 1.19
C GLY A 23 -17.01 12.24 0.13
N PHE A 24 -16.83 11.59 -1.01
CA PHE A 24 -16.15 12.15 -2.17
C PHE A 24 -16.92 13.34 -2.75
N VAL A 25 -16.17 14.35 -3.16
CA VAL A 25 -16.67 15.52 -3.89
C VAL A 25 -15.85 15.70 -5.17
N ARG A 26 -16.48 16.21 -6.22
CA ARG A 26 -15.78 16.71 -7.40
C ARG A 26 -15.44 18.17 -7.14
N VAL A 27 -14.19 18.53 -7.22
CA VAL A 27 -13.71 19.90 -7.09
C VAL A 27 -13.36 20.40 -8.47
N PRO A 28 -14.11 21.39 -9.03
CA PRO A 28 -13.78 22.05 -10.28
C PRO A 28 -12.42 22.74 -10.13
N PHE A 29 -11.56 22.64 -11.14
CA PHE A 29 -10.23 23.24 -11.06
C PHE A 29 -10.28 24.77 -10.92
N GLU A 30 -11.30 25.41 -11.48
CA GLU A 30 -11.53 26.86 -11.39
C GLU A 30 -11.83 27.33 -9.97
N SER A 31 -12.36 26.43 -9.10
CA SER A 31 -12.70 26.74 -7.71
C SER A 31 -11.51 26.65 -6.76
N LEU A 32 -10.34 26.21 -7.24
CA LEU A 32 -9.15 26.01 -6.42
C LEU A 32 -8.61 27.33 -5.90
N SER A 33 -8.45 27.41 -4.58
CA SER A 33 -7.88 28.58 -3.90
C SER A 33 -6.39 28.38 -3.60
N VAL A 34 -5.70 29.51 -3.56
CA VAL A 34 -4.33 29.57 -3.04
C VAL A 34 -4.40 29.51 -1.52
N PRO A 35 -3.53 28.73 -0.85
CA PRO A 35 -3.51 28.68 0.61
C PRO A 35 -3.19 30.05 1.20
N THR A 36 -3.86 30.39 2.27
CA THR A 36 -3.63 31.57 3.07
C THR A 36 -2.74 31.25 4.29
N SER A 37 -2.28 32.30 4.98
CA SER A 37 -1.59 32.13 6.28
C SER A 37 -2.49 31.43 7.30
N ASP A 38 -3.79 31.72 7.28
CA ASP A 38 -4.77 31.15 8.20
C ASP A 38 -5.00 29.65 7.90
N ASP A 39 -5.00 29.25 6.62
CA ASP A 39 -5.05 27.83 6.23
C ASP A 39 -3.83 27.06 6.77
N VAL A 40 -2.65 27.66 6.69
CA VAL A 40 -1.41 27.08 7.24
C VAL A 40 -1.47 27.03 8.76
N ALA A 41 -1.97 28.07 9.42
CA ALA A 41 -2.15 28.10 10.87
C ALA A 41 -3.17 27.06 11.33
N PHE A 42 -4.30 26.94 10.62
CA PHE A 42 -5.32 25.93 10.88
C PHE A 42 -4.74 24.51 10.74
N TYR A 43 -4.01 24.23 9.67
CA TYR A 43 -3.37 22.92 9.51
C TYR A 43 -2.39 22.60 10.64
N ARG A 44 -1.66 23.62 11.11
CA ARG A 44 -0.75 23.50 12.27
C ARG A 44 -1.48 23.21 13.58
N SER A 45 -2.70 23.69 13.73
CA SER A 45 -3.51 23.46 14.95
C SER A 45 -4.14 22.07 14.99
N LEU A 46 -4.19 21.36 13.86
CA LEU A 46 -4.68 19.99 13.85
C LEU A 46 -3.78 19.11 14.72
N PRO A 47 -4.33 18.19 15.52
CA PRO A 47 -3.55 17.29 16.36
C PRO A 47 -2.82 16.20 15.55
N ILE A 48 -2.42 16.55 14.34
CA ILE A 48 -1.59 15.77 13.45
C ILE A 48 -0.16 16.11 13.79
N ARG A 49 0.53 15.23 14.51
CA ARG A 49 1.88 15.48 15.07
C ARG A 49 2.97 15.74 14.02
N THR A 50 2.68 15.60 12.76
CA THR A 50 3.63 15.79 11.68
C THR A 50 3.30 16.99 10.86
N ALA A 51 3.61 18.14 11.38
CA ALA A 51 3.72 19.32 10.53
C ALA A 51 4.98 19.22 9.65
N HIS A 52 5.02 18.30 8.70
CA HIS A 52 5.99 18.38 7.61
C HIS A 52 5.62 19.59 6.78
N PHE A 53 6.29 20.70 7.08
CA PHE A 53 6.21 21.87 6.24
C PHE A 53 7.16 21.75 5.07
N PRO A 54 6.72 22.19 3.93
CA PRO A 54 5.55 23.00 3.60
C PRO A 54 4.24 22.23 3.44
N LEU A 55 3.11 22.90 3.71
CA LEU A 55 1.77 22.40 3.38
C LEU A 55 1.61 22.27 1.88
N HIS A 56 1.45 21.04 1.38
CA HIS A 56 1.24 20.80 -0.03
C HIS A 56 -0.23 20.95 -0.41
N CYS A 57 -0.52 21.81 -1.39
CA CYS A 57 -1.86 22.03 -1.93
C CYS A 57 -1.86 22.07 -3.45
N VAL A 58 -3.03 21.99 -4.04
CA VAL A 58 -3.24 22.09 -5.48
C VAL A 58 -3.80 23.45 -5.85
N VAL A 59 -3.30 24.01 -6.94
CA VAL A 59 -3.80 25.26 -7.56
C VAL A 59 -4.06 25.05 -9.04
N SER A 60 -4.95 25.84 -9.63
CA SER A 60 -5.37 25.70 -11.03
C SER A 60 -4.29 26.11 -12.03
N GLU A 61 -3.52 27.17 -11.74
CA GLU A 61 -2.63 27.79 -12.71
C GLU A 61 -1.23 28.06 -12.15
N PRO A 62 -0.19 28.10 -13.01
CA PRO A 62 1.18 28.44 -12.59
C PRO A 62 1.31 29.80 -11.91
N LYS A 63 0.54 30.81 -12.35
CA LYS A 63 0.53 32.16 -11.72
C LYS A 63 0.02 32.12 -10.27
N ASN A 64 -0.75 31.10 -9.89
CA ASN A 64 -1.28 30.88 -8.56
C ASN A 64 -0.27 30.15 -7.63
N ARG A 65 0.91 29.80 -8.13
CA ARG A 65 2.03 29.31 -7.30
C ARG A 65 2.64 30.43 -6.48
N ARG A 66 1.88 31.00 -5.57
CA ARG A 66 2.43 31.99 -4.63
C ARG A 66 3.27 31.28 -3.57
N ASN A 67 4.41 31.87 -3.23
CA ASN A 67 5.21 31.45 -2.08
C ASN A 67 4.54 31.94 -0.80
N VAL A 68 3.59 31.18 -0.30
CA VAL A 68 3.09 31.36 1.06
C VAL A 68 4.09 30.73 2.01
N LYS A 69 4.53 31.46 3.03
CA LYS A 69 5.45 30.92 4.04
C LYS A 69 4.87 29.65 4.68
N GLY A 70 5.52 28.52 4.44
CA GLY A 70 5.04 27.21 4.89
C GLY A 70 4.06 26.50 3.96
N GLY A 71 3.79 27.03 2.75
CA GLY A 71 2.96 26.38 1.72
C GLY A 71 3.76 26.02 0.45
N ARG A 72 3.40 24.94 -0.22
CA ARG A 72 3.93 24.53 -1.52
C ARG A 72 2.78 24.19 -2.46
N CYS A 73 2.59 25.02 -3.48
CA CYS A 73 1.51 24.87 -4.45
C CYS A 73 1.95 24.00 -5.65
N HIS A 74 1.09 23.06 -6.03
CA HIS A 74 1.23 22.21 -7.20
C HIS A 74 0.13 22.52 -8.21
N VAL A 75 0.47 22.67 -9.47
CA VAL A 75 -0.52 22.95 -10.52
C VAL A 75 -1.18 21.64 -10.96
N LEU A 76 -2.51 21.66 -11.03
CA LEU A 76 -3.30 20.63 -11.64
C LEU A 76 -4.38 21.29 -12.50
N GLY A 77 -4.27 21.18 -13.81
CA GLY A 77 -5.13 21.85 -14.79
C GLY A 77 -6.40 21.06 -15.15
N ALA A 78 -6.99 20.33 -14.22
CA ALA A 78 -8.21 19.56 -14.45
C ALA A 78 -9.01 19.42 -13.15
N ASP A 79 -10.31 19.19 -13.32
CA ASP A 79 -11.20 18.80 -12.22
C ASP A 79 -10.66 17.56 -11.51
N MET A 80 -10.81 17.52 -10.20
CA MET A 80 -10.30 16.41 -9.42
C MET A 80 -11.34 15.82 -8.49
N LYS A 81 -11.18 14.53 -8.23
CA LYS A 81 -11.87 13.85 -7.16
C LYS A 81 -11.14 14.09 -5.85
N ALA A 82 -11.86 14.60 -4.87
CA ALA A 82 -11.33 14.91 -3.54
C ALA A 82 -12.27 14.39 -2.46
N ILE A 83 -11.79 14.37 -1.23
CA ILE A 83 -12.58 14.05 -0.04
C ILE A 83 -12.73 15.33 0.76
N ARG A 84 -13.96 15.65 1.16
CA ARG A 84 -14.26 16.81 1.98
C ARG A 84 -13.79 16.57 3.41
N LEU A 85 -13.00 17.49 3.94
CA LEU A 85 -12.56 17.47 5.34
C LEU A 85 -13.40 18.42 6.19
N ARG A 86 -13.64 19.63 5.69
CA ARG A 86 -14.38 20.67 6.37
C ARG A 86 -15.05 21.60 5.37
N GLN A 87 -16.17 22.19 5.77
CA GLN A 87 -16.83 23.29 5.07
C GLN A 87 -16.98 24.45 6.06
N SER A 88 -16.57 25.67 5.66
CA SER A 88 -16.80 26.87 6.45
C SER A 88 -18.26 27.35 6.30
N ASN A 89 -18.69 28.21 7.21
CA ASN A 89 -20.02 28.87 7.15
C ASN A 89 -20.17 29.74 5.90
N GLU A 90 -19.05 30.20 5.32
CA GLU A 90 -19.01 31.01 4.09
C GLU A 90 -18.93 30.15 2.81
N GLY A 91 -19.11 28.84 2.90
CA GLY A 91 -19.07 27.91 1.76
C GLY A 91 -17.70 27.55 1.25
N SER A 92 -16.62 27.97 1.90
CA SER A 92 -15.27 27.53 1.56
C SER A 92 -15.03 26.07 1.96
N LEU A 93 -14.44 25.28 1.06
CA LEU A 93 -14.20 23.86 1.27
C LEU A 93 -12.72 23.61 1.56
N LEU A 94 -12.44 22.87 2.62
CA LEU A 94 -11.15 22.20 2.82
C LEU A 94 -11.30 20.73 2.40
N CYS A 95 -10.49 20.33 1.43
CA CYS A 95 -10.52 19.00 0.86
C CYS A 95 -9.11 18.36 0.87
N VAL A 96 -9.07 17.06 0.68
CA VAL A 96 -7.84 16.32 0.36
C VAL A 96 -8.05 15.57 -0.95
N VAL A 97 -7.02 15.53 -1.81
CA VAL A 97 -7.08 14.73 -3.05
C VAL A 97 -7.46 13.28 -2.76
N SER A 98 -8.20 12.64 -3.67
CA SER A 98 -8.54 11.22 -3.51
C SER A 98 -7.28 10.35 -3.48
N PRO A 99 -7.35 9.11 -2.94
CA PRO A 99 -6.21 8.19 -2.92
C PRO A 99 -5.63 7.91 -4.31
N GLU A 100 -6.49 7.90 -5.35
CA GLU A 100 -6.07 7.67 -6.74
C GLU A 100 -5.25 8.84 -7.28
N VAL A 101 -5.69 10.07 -7.02
CA VAL A 101 -4.97 11.30 -7.38
C VAL A 101 -3.65 11.35 -6.60
N LEU A 102 -3.67 11.05 -5.29
CA LEU A 102 -2.47 10.99 -4.46
C LEU A 102 -1.43 10.02 -5.03
N PHE A 103 -1.84 8.79 -5.37
CA PHE A 103 -0.93 7.79 -5.92
C PHE A 103 -0.23 8.29 -7.18
N LEU A 104 -0.97 8.90 -8.09
CA LEU A 104 -0.42 9.48 -9.32
C LEU A 104 0.52 10.66 -9.05
N GLN A 105 0.19 11.53 -8.10
CA GLN A 105 1.06 12.65 -7.71
C GLN A 105 2.38 12.15 -7.12
N MET A 106 2.32 11.13 -6.27
CA MET A 106 3.51 10.55 -5.63
C MET A 106 4.38 9.77 -6.63
N ALA A 107 3.85 9.31 -7.76
CA ALA A 107 4.62 8.68 -8.84
C ALA A 107 5.66 9.61 -9.50
N ALA A 108 5.56 10.91 -9.28
CA ALA A 108 6.57 11.89 -9.69
C ALA A 108 7.78 11.96 -8.74
N GLN A 109 7.61 11.56 -7.48
CA GLN A 109 8.55 11.83 -6.39
C GLN A 109 9.19 10.57 -5.82
N LEU A 110 8.46 9.44 -5.85
CA LEU A 110 8.88 8.19 -5.25
C LEU A 110 9.63 7.30 -6.25
N SER A 111 10.58 6.53 -5.75
CA SER A 111 11.15 5.41 -6.46
C SER A 111 10.08 4.34 -6.73
N LEU A 112 10.38 3.40 -7.63
CA LEU A 112 9.44 2.31 -7.94
C LEU A 112 9.07 1.49 -6.69
N ILE A 113 10.05 1.19 -5.83
CA ILE A 113 9.84 0.39 -4.62
C ILE A 113 8.95 1.13 -3.63
N GLU A 114 9.22 2.41 -3.40
CA GLU A 114 8.40 3.25 -2.51
C GLU A 114 6.98 3.43 -3.06
N LEU A 115 6.83 3.61 -4.38
CA LEU A 115 5.52 3.77 -5.00
C LEU A 115 4.69 2.47 -4.94
N VAL A 116 5.31 1.31 -5.15
CA VAL A 116 4.66 0.01 -4.95
C VAL A 116 4.22 -0.15 -3.50
N ARG A 117 5.08 0.20 -2.54
CA ARG A 117 4.73 0.17 -1.11
C ARG A 117 3.55 1.08 -0.78
N LEU A 118 3.54 2.31 -1.32
CA LEU A 118 2.41 3.22 -1.19
C LEU A 118 1.13 2.61 -1.77
N GLY A 119 1.21 1.97 -2.94
CA GLY A 119 0.08 1.26 -3.54
C GLY A 119 -0.50 0.19 -2.61
N TYR A 120 0.37 -0.63 -2.00
CA TYR A 120 -0.06 -1.62 -1.00
C TYR A 120 -0.70 -0.97 0.24
N GLU A 121 -0.16 0.13 0.73
CA GLU A 121 -0.72 0.85 1.88
C GLU A 121 -2.09 1.42 1.57
N LEU A 122 -2.30 2.00 0.38
CA LEU A 122 -3.59 2.56 -0.04
C LEU A 122 -4.66 1.48 -0.29
N CYS A 123 -4.26 0.35 -0.86
CA CYS A 123 -5.12 -0.79 -1.20
C CYS A 123 -5.21 -1.83 -0.08
N GLY A 124 -4.43 -1.69 0.97
CA GLY A 124 -4.36 -2.59 2.11
C GLY A 124 -5.24 -2.16 3.28
N SER A 125 -5.32 -3.05 4.27
CA SER A 125 -6.06 -2.81 5.51
C SER A 125 -5.16 -2.37 6.67
N TYR A 126 -4.08 -1.66 6.36
CA TYR A 126 -3.16 -1.09 7.33
C TYR A 126 -2.75 0.33 6.94
N SER A 127 -2.21 1.07 7.88
CA SER A 127 -1.61 2.38 7.71
C SER A 127 -0.25 2.42 8.38
N LEU A 128 0.75 2.94 7.70
CA LEU A 128 2.04 3.21 8.31
C LEU A 128 1.95 4.37 9.30
N PRO A 129 2.81 4.42 10.32
CA PRO A 129 2.87 5.56 11.21
C PRO A 129 3.35 6.80 10.45
N MET A 130 2.91 7.95 10.92
CA MET A 130 3.41 9.22 10.41
C MET A 130 4.87 9.40 10.79
N ALA A 131 5.67 9.98 9.89
CA ALA A 131 7.03 10.36 10.20
C ALA A 131 7.05 11.41 11.33
N GLN A 132 7.89 11.21 12.35
CA GLN A 132 8.03 12.17 13.45
C GLN A 132 9.22 13.10 13.18
N PRO A 133 9.04 14.43 13.22
CA PRO A 133 10.11 15.37 12.86
C PRO A 133 11.37 15.26 13.73
N ASN A 134 11.21 14.84 14.99
CA ASN A 134 12.29 14.78 15.97
C ASN A 134 12.81 13.35 16.24
N TYR A 135 12.40 12.37 15.42
CA TYR A 135 12.82 11.00 15.57
C TYR A 135 13.73 10.60 14.41
N ALA A 136 15.02 10.41 14.68
CA ALA A 136 16.02 10.03 13.70
C ALA A 136 15.82 8.60 13.12
N GLY A 137 14.91 7.82 13.70
CA GLY A 137 14.57 6.48 13.25
C GLY A 137 13.23 6.44 12.50
N THR A 138 13.04 5.42 11.69
CA THR A 138 11.74 5.15 11.07
C THR A 138 10.73 4.77 12.16
N PRO A 139 9.54 5.41 12.24
CA PRO A 139 8.53 5.02 13.21
C PRO A 139 8.16 3.56 13.02
N ARG A 140 8.23 2.77 14.08
CA ARG A 140 7.90 1.34 14.05
C ARG A 140 6.43 1.11 14.29
N GLY A 141 5.88 0.05 13.68
CA GLY A 141 4.51 -0.37 13.86
C GLY A 141 3.61 0.01 12.68
N PHE A 142 2.34 -0.24 12.83
CA PHE A 142 1.28 0.12 11.90
C PHE A 142 -0.06 0.08 12.62
N SER A 143 -1.06 0.77 12.09
CA SER A 143 -2.44 0.71 12.55
C SER A 143 -3.31 -0.05 11.54
N ARG A 144 -4.41 -0.64 12.00
CA ARG A 144 -5.40 -1.27 11.12
C ARG A 144 -6.42 -0.23 10.67
N ARG A 145 -6.80 -0.29 9.39
CA ARG A 145 -7.85 0.55 8.79
C ARG A 145 -8.51 -0.19 7.63
N SER A 146 -9.65 0.30 7.18
CA SER A 146 -10.23 -0.13 5.91
C SER A 146 -9.36 0.36 4.73
N PRO A 147 -9.29 -0.40 3.61
CA PRO A 147 -8.63 0.06 2.40
C PRO A 147 -9.19 1.40 1.93
N LEU A 148 -8.34 2.31 1.51
CA LEU A 148 -8.75 3.63 0.99
C LEU A 148 -9.20 3.55 -0.46
N THR A 149 -8.63 2.62 -1.21
CA THR A 149 -8.91 2.39 -2.63
C THR A 149 -8.65 0.93 -2.99
N SER A 150 -8.61 0.61 -4.29
CA SER A 150 -8.23 -0.69 -4.82
C SER A 150 -7.36 -0.53 -6.06
N VAL A 151 -6.62 -1.59 -6.42
CA VAL A 151 -5.83 -1.64 -7.66
C VAL A 151 -6.68 -1.32 -8.88
N ALA A 152 -7.92 -1.83 -8.92
CA ALA A 152 -8.86 -1.56 -10.01
C ALA A 152 -9.19 -0.06 -10.12
N LYS A 153 -9.45 0.63 -8.98
CA LYS A 153 -9.75 2.08 -8.96
C LYS A 153 -8.52 2.91 -9.33
N LEU A 154 -7.34 2.54 -8.82
CA LEU A 154 -6.07 3.18 -9.20
C LEU A 154 -5.84 3.06 -10.71
N ASN A 155 -6.00 1.87 -11.27
CA ASN A 155 -5.83 1.63 -12.70
C ASN A 155 -6.85 2.42 -13.54
N ALA A 156 -8.14 2.41 -13.16
CA ALA A 156 -9.19 3.17 -13.84
C ALA A 156 -8.86 4.67 -13.87
N HIS A 157 -8.36 5.23 -12.75
CA HIS A 157 -7.94 6.62 -12.71
C HIS A 157 -6.74 6.89 -13.63
N ILE A 158 -5.71 6.04 -13.61
CA ILE A 158 -4.51 6.17 -14.42
C ILE A 158 -4.82 6.08 -15.92
N VAL A 159 -5.76 5.22 -16.33
CA VAL A 159 -6.18 5.08 -17.74
C VAL A 159 -6.81 6.38 -18.26
N GLN A 160 -7.52 7.11 -17.42
CA GLN A 160 -8.14 8.39 -17.76
C GLN A 160 -7.14 9.54 -17.91
N GLN A 161 -5.90 9.36 -17.44
CA GLN A 161 -4.87 10.39 -17.52
C GLN A 161 -4.09 10.30 -18.82
N GLY A 162 -3.54 11.44 -19.26
CA GLY A 162 -2.67 11.48 -20.43
C GLY A 162 -1.41 10.61 -20.27
N ASN A 163 -0.60 10.55 -21.33
CA ASN A 163 0.59 9.71 -21.33
C ASN A 163 1.85 10.51 -20.95
N ASN A 164 2.00 10.86 -19.68
CA ASN A 164 3.18 11.53 -19.14
C ASN A 164 4.04 10.56 -18.29
N ARG A 165 5.20 11.04 -17.82
CA ARG A 165 6.16 10.23 -17.03
C ARG A 165 5.53 9.67 -15.76
N ASN A 166 4.71 10.44 -15.06
CA ASN A 166 4.09 10.02 -13.80
C ASN A 166 3.12 8.87 -14.03
N VAL A 167 2.33 8.95 -15.10
CA VAL A 167 1.41 7.88 -15.53
C VAL A 167 2.17 6.60 -15.88
N LYS A 168 3.31 6.72 -16.58
CA LYS A 168 4.16 5.56 -16.90
C LYS A 168 4.69 4.90 -15.63
N ASN A 169 5.21 5.69 -14.69
CA ASN A 169 5.72 5.19 -13.41
C ASN A 169 4.60 4.50 -12.61
N ALA A 170 3.42 5.13 -12.52
CA ALA A 170 2.28 4.58 -11.81
C ALA A 170 1.81 3.24 -12.42
N ARG A 171 1.73 3.15 -13.76
CA ARG A 171 1.40 1.88 -14.45
C ARG A 171 2.41 0.77 -14.18
N VAL A 172 3.70 1.11 -14.16
CA VAL A 172 4.75 0.12 -13.84
C VAL A 172 4.61 -0.35 -12.40
N ALA A 173 4.37 0.56 -11.46
CA ALA A 173 4.22 0.21 -10.05
C ALA A 173 2.99 -0.69 -9.80
N LEU A 174 1.86 -0.40 -10.44
CA LEU A 174 0.62 -1.18 -10.24
C LEU A 174 0.73 -2.64 -10.69
N ARG A 175 1.68 -2.99 -11.55
CA ARG A 175 1.93 -4.40 -11.91
C ARG A 175 2.36 -5.27 -10.74
N TYR A 176 2.82 -4.66 -9.66
CA TYR A 176 3.37 -5.33 -8.48
C TYR A 176 2.51 -5.12 -7.24
N VAL A 177 1.40 -4.38 -7.33
CA VAL A 177 0.50 -4.10 -6.21
C VAL A 177 -0.67 -5.08 -6.23
N VAL A 178 -1.05 -5.55 -5.05
CA VAL A 178 -2.20 -6.43 -4.82
C VAL A 178 -3.07 -5.84 -3.73
N ASP A 179 -4.39 -6.00 -3.87
CA ASP A 179 -5.35 -5.57 -2.87
C ASP A 179 -5.29 -6.45 -1.61
N GLY A 180 -5.59 -5.87 -0.46
CA GLY A 180 -5.94 -6.59 0.74
C GLY A 180 -4.79 -6.96 1.68
N ALA A 181 -3.56 -6.47 1.46
CA ALA A 181 -2.48 -6.63 2.43
C ALA A 181 -2.90 -6.10 3.82
N ALA A 182 -2.61 -6.86 4.87
CA ALA A 182 -3.04 -6.53 6.22
C ALA A 182 -1.91 -6.00 7.11
N SER A 183 -0.70 -6.08 6.62
CA SER A 183 0.48 -5.60 7.34
C SER A 183 1.61 -5.22 6.38
N PRO A 184 2.53 -4.36 6.84
CA PRO A 184 3.73 -4.04 6.10
C PRO A 184 4.57 -5.27 5.77
N ARG A 185 4.61 -6.27 6.67
CA ARG A 185 5.39 -7.51 6.46
C ARG A 185 4.81 -8.39 5.36
N GLU A 186 3.48 -8.47 5.23
CA GLU A 186 2.85 -9.13 4.08
C GLU A 186 3.22 -8.42 2.77
N THR A 187 3.24 -7.09 2.80
CA THR A 187 3.67 -6.27 1.65
C THR A 187 5.13 -6.56 1.26
N GLU A 188 6.04 -6.57 2.24
CA GLU A 188 7.46 -6.88 2.01
C GLU A 188 7.65 -8.27 1.39
N LEU A 189 7.00 -9.28 1.96
CA LEU A 189 7.05 -10.63 1.44
C LEU A 189 6.53 -10.69 0.00
N CYS A 190 5.39 -10.07 -0.26
CA CYS A 190 4.81 -10.05 -1.60
C CYS A 190 5.74 -9.34 -2.60
N MET A 191 6.30 -8.18 -2.24
CA MET A 191 7.23 -7.44 -3.10
C MET A 191 8.46 -8.28 -3.45
N LEU A 192 9.08 -8.96 -2.48
CA LEU A 192 10.24 -9.82 -2.71
C LEU A 192 9.91 -10.98 -3.67
N MET A 193 8.72 -11.60 -3.53
CA MET A 193 8.29 -12.70 -4.38
C MET A 193 7.94 -12.27 -5.81
N VAL A 194 7.31 -11.10 -5.97
CA VAL A 194 6.73 -10.65 -7.25
C VAL A 194 7.70 -9.83 -8.10
N PHE A 195 8.59 -9.04 -7.49
CA PHE A 195 9.55 -8.26 -8.25
C PHE A 195 10.40 -9.14 -9.17
N PRO A 196 10.70 -8.67 -10.40
CA PRO A 196 11.44 -9.46 -11.38
C PRO A 196 12.89 -9.71 -10.95
N ARG A 197 13.47 -10.79 -11.43
CA ARG A 197 14.86 -11.19 -11.13
C ARG A 197 15.90 -10.13 -11.46
N LYS A 198 15.67 -9.35 -12.51
CA LYS A 198 16.52 -8.20 -12.86
C LYS A 198 16.60 -7.14 -11.75
N MET A 199 15.62 -7.10 -10.86
CA MET A 199 15.60 -6.23 -9.69
C MET A 199 16.03 -6.94 -8.40
N GLY A 200 16.30 -8.23 -8.45
CA GLY A 200 16.68 -9.04 -7.28
C GLY A 200 15.49 -9.77 -6.62
N GLY A 201 14.28 -9.69 -7.17
CA GLY A 201 13.12 -10.46 -6.74
C GLY A 201 13.08 -11.86 -7.35
N TYR A 202 12.10 -12.66 -6.95
CA TYR A 202 11.95 -14.02 -7.48
C TYR A 202 11.19 -14.10 -8.80
N GLY A 203 10.46 -13.05 -9.20
CA GLY A 203 9.71 -13.00 -10.46
C GLY A 203 8.55 -13.97 -10.52
N LEU A 204 7.97 -14.30 -9.38
CA LEU A 204 6.78 -15.13 -9.29
C LEU A 204 5.55 -14.33 -9.76
N GLY A 205 4.55 -15.03 -10.25
CA GLY A 205 3.27 -14.41 -10.58
C GLY A 205 2.65 -13.71 -9.38
N VAL A 206 1.79 -12.74 -9.65
CA VAL A 206 1.11 -11.97 -8.61
C VAL A 206 0.18 -12.88 -7.82
N PRO A 207 0.34 -13.02 -6.49
CA PRO A 207 -0.54 -13.85 -5.68
C PRO A 207 -1.86 -13.13 -5.41
N SER A 208 -2.85 -13.88 -4.97
CA SER A 208 -3.98 -13.30 -4.27
C SER A 208 -3.68 -13.19 -2.77
N ILE A 209 -4.11 -12.11 -2.14
CA ILE A 209 -3.95 -11.89 -0.70
C ILE A 209 -5.27 -12.20 0.00
N ARG A 210 -5.18 -12.90 1.13
CA ARG A 210 -6.32 -13.26 2.00
C ARG A 210 -7.43 -14.03 1.30
N HIS A 211 -7.10 -15.21 0.77
CA HIS A 211 -8.15 -16.18 0.47
C HIS A 211 -8.84 -16.64 1.75
N LYS A 212 -10.10 -16.29 1.87
CA LYS A 212 -10.91 -16.62 3.05
C LYS A 212 -11.19 -18.12 3.22
N ARG A 213 -10.90 -18.97 2.23
CA ARG A 213 -11.39 -20.36 2.21
C ARG A 213 -10.46 -21.32 1.46
N VAL A 214 -9.20 -21.36 1.87
CA VAL A 214 -8.31 -22.39 1.33
C VAL A 214 -7.97 -23.38 2.45
N MET A 215 -8.25 -24.65 2.25
CA MET A 215 -7.84 -25.71 3.16
C MET A 215 -6.46 -26.24 2.75
N SER A 216 -5.60 -26.49 3.72
CA SER A 216 -4.37 -27.24 3.49
C SER A 216 -4.69 -28.68 3.11
N ALA A 217 -3.94 -29.28 2.17
CA ALA A 217 -4.06 -30.69 1.81
C ALA A 217 -3.95 -31.61 3.04
N ASP A 218 -3.07 -31.27 4.00
CA ASP A 218 -2.90 -32.00 5.26
C ASP A 218 -4.11 -31.87 6.19
N SER A 219 -4.93 -30.83 6.02
CA SER A 219 -6.13 -30.59 6.81
C SER A 219 -7.35 -31.34 6.29
N ALA A 220 -7.34 -31.75 5.01
CA ALA A 220 -8.43 -32.54 4.42
C ALA A 220 -8.57 -33.93 5.10
N PHE A 221 -7.47 -34.45 5.67
CA PHE A 221 -7.47 -35.72 6.42
C PHE A 221 -7.97 -35.57 7.87
N ARG A 222 -8.04 -34.33 8.40
CA ARG A 222 -8.56 -34.05 9.74
C ARG A 222 -9.82 -33.20 9.64
N LEU A 223 -10.97 -33.82 9.64
CA LEU A 223 -12.30 -33.18 9.58
C LEU A 223 -12.62 -32.12 10.66
N THR A 224 -11.61 -31.66 11.42
CA THR A 224 -11.75 -30.72 12.54
C THR A 224 -11.00 -29.40 12.37
N SER A 225 -10.29 -29.20 11.26
CA SER A 225 -9.47 -28.01 11.08
C SER A 225 -10.26 -26.91 10.37
N GLY A 226 -10.43 -25.78 11.05
CA GLY A 226 -11.12 -24.62 10.49
C GLY A 226 -10.41 -23.99 9.30
N CYS A 227 -11.15 -23.25 8.50
CA CYS A 227 -10.62 -22.47 7.38
C CYS A 227 -9.50 -21.54 7.87
N ARG A 228 -8.30 -21.66 7.31
CA ARG A 228 -7.18 -20.75 7.57
C ARG A 228 -7.22 -19.60 6.59
N SER A 229 -6.89 -18.42 7.05
CA SER A 229 -6.62 -17.26 6.23
C SER A 229 -5.14 -17.24 5.90
N PHE A 230 -4.78 -17.20 4.61
CA PHE A 230 -3.40 -17.12 4.17
C PHE A 230 -3.06 -15.69 3.74
N SER A 231 -1.81 -15.30 3.97
CA SER A 231 -1.32 -13.99 3.58
C SER A 231 -1.15 -13.87 2.07
N LEU A 232 -0.58 -14.90 1.42
CA LEU A 232 -0.37 -14.96 -0.03
C LEU A 232 -0.82 -16.31 -0.55
N CYS A 233 -1.49 -16.34 -1.70
CA CYS A 233 -1.92 -17.58 -2.33
C CYS A 233 -1.67 -17.54 -3.84
N TRP A 234 -0.91 -18.50 -4.35
CA TRP A 234 -0.74 -18.80 -5.77
C TRP A 234 -1.61 -20.01 -6.11
N ARG A 235 -2.85 -19.73 -6.52
CA ARG A 235 -3.84 -20.79 -6.80
C ARG A 235 -3.36 -21.78 -7.84
N GLU A 236 -2.86 -21.28 -8.97
CA GLU A 236 -2.37 -22.10 -10.07
C GLU A 236 -1.19 -23.00 -9.66
N ALA A 237 -0.41 -22.57 -8.67
CA ALA A 237 0.68 -23.36 -8.10
C ALA A 237 0.21 -24.31 -7.00
N GLY A 238 -1.01 -24.18 -6.50
CA GLY A 238 -1.50 -24.93 -5.34
C GLY A 238 -0.75 -24.60 -4.04
N ILE A 239 -0.16 -23.41 -3.91
CA ILE A 239 0.67 -23.00 -2.78
C ILE A 239 0.09 -21.76 -2.10
N ALA A 240 -0.04 -21.85 -0.78
CA ALA A 240 -0.40 -20.72 0.07
C ALA A 240 0.68 -20.47 1.13
N VAL A 241 0.91 -19.21 1.45
CA VAL A 241 1.86 -18.79 2.47
C VAL A 241 1.10 -18.07 3.59
N ALA A 242 1.23 -18.56 4.81
CA ALA A 242 0.71 -17.94 6.02
C ALA A 242 1.85 -17.20 6.73
N TYR A 243 1.71 -15.89 6.87
CA TYR A 243 2.64 -15.09 7.66
C TYR A 243 2.15 -15.06 9.12
N ALA A 244 2.99 -15.55 10.03
CA ALA A 244 2.75 -15.52 11.46
C ALA A 244 3.77 -14.59 12.13
N ASP A 245 3.31 -13.46 12.68
CA ASP A 245 4.12 -12.62 13.54
C ASP A 245 3.84 -12.99 15.02
N LYS A 246 4.90 -13.13 15.83
CA LYS A 246 4.72 -13.38 17.27
C LYS A 246 3.98 -12.24 17.98
N ALA A 247 4.05 -11.02 17.45
CA ALA A 247 3.29 -9.88 17.97
C ALA A 247 1.79 -9.97 17.68
N SER A 248 1.38 -10.64 16.60
CA SER A 248 -0.03 -10.90 16.29
C SER A 248 -0.55 -12.21 16.91
N ALA A 249 0.33 -13.07 17.41
CA ALA A 249 -0.07 -14.29 18.10
C ALA A 249 -0.73 -14.04 19.47
N GLY A 250 -0.49 -12.89 20.11
CA GLY A 250 -1.21 -12.46 21.32
C GLY A 250 -2.63 -11.92 21.06
N GLU A 251 -2.90 -11.43 19.83
CA GLU A 251 -4.23 -10.99 19.39
C GLU A 251 -4.95 -11.99 18.49
N ASN A 252 -4.25 -12.98 17.96
CA ASN A 252 -4.81 -14.18 17.34
C ASN A 252 -5.07 -15.30 18.35
N GLU A 253 -5.59 -14.99 19.51
CA GLU A 253 -6.57 -15.91 20.07
C GLU A 253 -7.64 -16.04 18.99
N LEU A 254 -7.62 -17.18 18.31
CA LEU A 254 -8.68 -17.63 17.44
C LEU A 254 -9.99 -17.20 18.06
N PRO A 255 -10.84 -16.39 17.37
CA PRO A 255 -12.15 -16.09 17.90
C PRO A 255 -12.79 -17.44 18.17
N LYS A 256 -12.94 -17.75 19.48
CA LYS A 256 -13.54 -18.97 19.97
C LYS A 256 -14.83 -19.17 19.18
N ARG A 257 -14.78 -20.15 18.26
CA ARG A 257 -15.91 -20.83 17.65
C ARG A 257 -17.10 -19.93 17.22
N ARG A 258 -17.02 -19.39 15.99
CA ARG A 258 -18.21 -19.39 15.15
C ARG A 258 -18.02 -20.46 14.07
N ARG A 259 -18.49 -21.68 14.35
CA ARG A 259 -18.74 -22.71 13.36
C ARG A 259 -19.78 -22.15 12.37
N ARG A 260 -19.31 -21.52 11.28
CA ARG A 260 -20.14 -21.42 10.07
C ARG A 260 -19.81 -22.66 9.24
N ARG A 261 -20.84 -23.46 8.93
CA ARG A 261 -20.77 -24.49 7.90
C ARG A 261 -20.24 -23.80 6.65
N CYS A 262 -19.07 -24.19 6.20
CA CYS A 262 -18.55 -23.80 4.91
C CYS A 262 -19.03 -24.85 3.93
N ASP A 263 -19.71 -24.46 2.86
CA ASP A 263 -20.14 -25.37 1.82
C ASP A 263 -18.91 -25.95 1.12
N ALA A 264 -18.90 -27.28 0.95
CA ALA A 264 -17.75 -28.03 0.47
C ALA A 264 -17.33 -27.69 -0.98
N ALA A 265 -18.20 -27.02 -1.74
CA ALA A 265 -17.95 -26.68 -3.15
C ALA A 265 -16.91 -25.56 -3.37
N ASP A 266 -16.56 -24.81 -2.32
CA ASP A 266 -15.67 -23.63 -2.42
C ASP A 266 -14.22 -23.91 -1.96
N TYR A 267 -13.84 -25.17 -1.72
CA TYR A 267 -12.52 -25.52 -1.20
C TYR A 267 -11.55 -25.92 -2.29
N GLU A 268 -10.52 -25.11 -2.50
CA GLU A 268 -9.32 -25.53 -3.22
C GLU A 268 -8.32 -26.11 -2.22
N THR A 269 -7.80 -27.29 -2.54
CA THR A 269 -6.74 -27.92 -1.76
C THR A 269 -5.41 -27.27 -2.13
N VAL A 270 -4.78 -26.59 -1.19
CA VAL A 270 -3.45 -26.01 -1.39
C VAL A 270 -2.50 -26.46 -0.28
N SER A 271 -1.21 -26.57 -0.62
CA SER A 271 -0.16 -26.78 0.36
C SER A 271 0.15 -25.47 1.09
N SER A 272 0.15 -25.48 2.41
CA SER A 272 0.42 -24.30 3.22
C SER A 272 1.87 -24.27 3.72
N ILE A 273 2.46 -23.06 3.71
CA ILE A 273 3.81 -22.81 4.22
C ILE A 273 3.70 -21.68 5.23
N ASP A 274 4.11 -21.96 6.48
CA ASP A 274 4.16 -20.94 7.52
C ASP A 274 5.51 -20.19 7.47
N ILE A 275 5.45 -18.86 7.45
CA ILE A 275 6.61 -17.97 7.40
C ILE A 275 6.56 -16.98 8.55
N SER A 276 7.68 -16.79 9.23
CA SER A 276 7.88 -15.80 10.28
C SER A 276 8.70 -14.60 9.82
N SER A 277 8.78 -13.54 10.63
CA SER A 277 9.68 -12.40 10.41
C SER A 277 11.15 -12.83 10.27
N ARG A 278 11.58 -13.90 10.95
CA ARG A 278 12.93 -14.45 10.80
C ARG A 278 13.15 -15.07 9.43
N ASP A 279 12.14 -15.74 8.90
CA ASP A 279 12.24 -16.43 7.62
C ASP A 279 12.31 -15.43 6.48
N ILE A 280 11.58 -14.31 6.55
CA ILE A 280 11.69 -13.22 5.56
C ILE A 280 13.11 -12.63 5.54
N ARG A 281 13.80 -12.60 6.68
CA ARG A 281 15.17 -12.08 6.77
C ARG A 281 16.23 -13.06 6.29
N ARG A 282 15.95 -14.34 6.16
CA ARG A 282 16.85 -15.38 5.68
C ARG A 282 16.62 -15.67 4.21
N VAL A 283 17.64 -15.47 3.39
CA VAL A 283 17.57 -15.67 1.93
C VAL A 283 17.19 -17.12 1.62
N GLU A 284 17.83 -18.08 2.32
CA GLU A 284 17.66 -19.51 2.11
C GLU A 284 16.21 -19.96 2.32
N ASN A 285 15.51 -19.37 3.30
CA ASN A 285 14.12 -19.71 3.57
C ASN A 285 13.19 -19.16 2.49
N LEU A 286 13.42 -17.92 2.05
CA LEU A 286 12.67 -17.35 0.93
C LEU A 286 12.96 -18.08 -0.38
N ASP A 287 14.18 -18.52 -0.61
CA ASP A 287 14.57 -19.34 -1.76
C ASP A 287 13.74 -20.63 -1.81
N ARG A 288 13.60 -21.32 -0.67
CA ARG A 288 12.80 -22.56 -0.58
C ARG A 288 11.34 -22.30 -0.91
N VAL A 289 10.77 -21.23 -0.38
CA VAL A 289 9.37 -20.86 -0.66
C VAL A 289 9.19 -20.53 -2.14
N ALA A 290 10.10 -19.73 -2.70
CA ALA A 290 10.06 -19.36 -4.10
C ALA A 290 10.22 -20.58 -5.03
N ASP A 291 11.09 -21.52 -4.70
CA ASP A 291 11.25 -22.77 -5.44
C ASP A 291 9.97 -23.63 -5.40
N LEU A 292 9.29 -23.71 -4.26
CA LEU A 292 8.03 -24.45 -4.15
C LEU A 292 6.93 -23.81 -5.02
N VAL A 293 6.77 -22.50 -4.96
CA VAL A 293 5.81 -21.78 -5.81
C VAL A 293 6.13 -21.94 -7.28
N ALA A 294 7.41 -21.82 -7.66
CA ALA A 294 7.83 -21.98 -9.05
C ALA A 294 7.54 -23.40 -9.57
N ARG A 295 7.85 -24.43 -8.77
CA ARG A 295 7.53 -25.85 -9.12
C ARG A 295 6.04 -26.09 -9.26
N GLY A 296 5.23 -25.48 -8.41
CA GLY A 296 3.77 -25.53 -8.52
C GLY A 296 3.26 -24.95 -9.85
N HIS A 297 3.97 -23.98 -10.43
CA HIS A 297 3.73 -23.48 -11.78
C HIS A 297 4.44 -24.27 -12.89
N GLY A 298 5.02 -25.43 -12.60
CA GLY A 298 5.79 -26.21 -13.57
C GLY A 298 7.10 -25.56 -13.99
N ARG A 299 7.64 -24.64 -13.19
CA ARG A 299 8.87 -23.88 -13.50
C ARG A 299 9.96 -24.21 -12.48
N TYR A 300 11.21 -24.10 -12.94
CA TYR A 300 12.38 -24.16 -12.05
C TYR A 300 12.99 -22.76 -11.99
N LEU A 301 13.25 -22.27 -10.79
CA LEU A 301 14.03 -21.05 -10.61
C LEU A 301 15.48 -21.39 -10.92
N ARG A 302 15.96 -20.95 -12.07
CA ARG A 302 17.40 -21.02 -12.37
C ARG A 302 18.09 -20.09 -11.38
N ARG A 303 18.79 -20.65 -10.42
CA ARG A 303 19.75 -19.92 -9.58
C ARG A 303 20.99 -19.75 -10.42
N ASP A 304 20.90 -18.85 -11.40
CA ASP A 304 22.05 -18.59 -12.24
C ASP A 304 23.19 -18.11 -11.36
N MET A 305 24.35 -18.71 -11.59
CA MET A 305 25.65 -18.29 -11.12
C MET A 305 26.04 -16.90 -11.67
N GLN A 306 25.08 -16.04 -11.97
CA GLN A 306 25.34 -14.64 -12.25
C GLN A 306 25.70 -13.99 -10.93
N TYR A 307 27.00 -13.72 -10.77
CA TYR A 307 27.60 -12.94 -9.66
C TYR A 307 26.77 -11.70 -9.28
N ASP A 308 25.98 -11.22 -10.21
CA ASP A 308 25.18 -10.02 -10.13
C ASP A 308 23.78 -10.23 -9.49
N PHE A 309 23.23 -11.46 -9.45
CA PHE A 309 21.90 -11.70 -8.88
C PHE A 309 21.90 -11.61 -7.36
N ALA A 310 22.89 -12.20 -6.69
CA ALA A 310 23.01 -12.15 -5.23
C ALA A 310 23.17 -10.70 -4.74
N SER A 311 23.96 -9.88 -5.45
CA SER A 311 24.10 -8.46 -5.15
C SER A 311 22.80 -7.70 -5.31
N ARG A 312 22.07 -7.90 -6.42
CA ARG A 312 20.76 -7.29 -6.64
C ARG A 312 19.71 -7.74 -5.63
N GLN A 313 19.73 -9.03 -5.27
CA GLN A 313 18.84 -9.58 -4.25
C GLN A 313 19.08 -8.93 -2.89
N THR A 314 20.33 -8.77 -2.49
CA THR A 314 20.73 -8.06 -1.26
C THR A 314 20.26 -6.61 -1.31
N ALA A 315 20.55 -5.89 -2.40
CA ALA A 315 20.14 -4.50 -2.56
C ALA A 315 18.61 -4.30 -2.52
N LEU A 316 17.87 -5.19 -3.19
CA LEU A 316 16.39 -5.14 -3.12
C LEU A 316 15.88 -5.40 -1.69
N ARG A 317 16.44 -6.40 -1.02
CA ARG A 317 16.08 -6.76 0.35
C ARG A 317 16.32 -5.60 1.31
N ASP A 318 17.47 -4.95 1.19
CA ASP A 318 17.81 -3.77 2.00
C ASP A 318 16.81 -2.65 1.78
N GLN A 319 16.42 -2.36 0.54
CA GLN A 319 15.41 -1.36 0.22
C GLN A 319 14.00 -1.76 0.68
N VAL A 320 13.65 -3.04 0.64
CA VAL A 320 12.32 -3.52 1.03
C VAL A 320 12.21 -3.72 2.55
N LEU A 321 13.24 -4.23 3.23
CA LEU A 321 13.16 -4.61 4.64
C LEU A 321 13.65 -3.53 5.62
N ASN A 322 14.53 -2.61 5.20
CA ASN A 322 15.17 -1.63 6.06
C ASN A 322 14.59 -0.21 5.94
N SER A 323 13.61 0.00 5.05
CA SER A 323 12.96 1.30 4.87
C SER A 323 11.69 1.47 5.69
N MET A 324 11.59 0.71 6.79
CA MET A 324 10.57 0.88 7.84
C MET A 324 11.20 1.18 9.17
#